data_a1848a7faa52c31cc8ddd39dbe5808fa
#
_entry.id   a1848a7faa52c31cc8ddd39dbe5808fa
#
_cell.length_a   1.000
_cell.length_b   1.000
_cell.length_c   1.000
_cell.angle_alpha   90.00
_cell.angle_beta   90.00
_cell.angle_gamma   90.00
#
_symmetry.space_group_name_H-M   'P 1'
#
loop_
_entity.id
_entity.type
_entity.pdbx_description
1 polymer ?
#
loop_
_entity_poly.entity_id
_entity_poly.type
_entity_poly.pdbx_seq_one_letter_code
_entity_poly.pdbx_strand_id
1 'polypeptide(L)'
;GYYQKEALPTLDGTLSKADVAALLKDCIDHSGHKLMPDFRNLWPYSNPYTAPDYPYVASNHLSWYGEDGANLETIFMIKYSSKAVWDNSNAHRNNQVDLYFSPRETDSSTENNFPLGIGWGFGPVSPAMINDWQTAEPTDLRRKASVFDVADEAPNYVWGADKQYNETGLWQKKYCAINVKVTDASGNVSYENYSRKLYPGIDPDYQLNNIQDIVVLRFSDILLMYSELTHTVDGINAVRTRAGLTPITAYSDNALRNERRWELAFEGLRWYDLLRWHMAGDALARENGVPMQDNLEQKTMDMSDIRQRVTDTGGFLQIPQTQIDLSNGVLKQNPGWTGDNLLY
;
A
#
# COMPACT_ATOMS: atom_id res chain seq x y z
N GLY A 1 -4.11 -12.62 21.85
CA GLY A 1 -5.40 -12.40 21.42
C GLY A 1 -5.86 -13.24 20.25
N TYR A 2 -6.83 -12.72 19.55
CA TYR A 2 -7.46 -13.38 18.40
C TYR A 2 -6.46 -13.83 17.33
N TYR A 3 -5.51 -12.97 17.00
CA TYR A 3 -4.54 -13.19 15.93
C TYR A 3 -3.40 -14.18 16.24
N GLN A 4 -3.31 -14.67 17.47
CA GLN A 4 -2.24 -15.61 17.88
C GLN A 4 -2.77 -16.96 18.32
N LYS A 5 -3.97 -17.34 17.89
CA LYS A 5 -4.49 -18.67 18.17
C LYS A 5 -3.67 -19.73 17.43
N GLU A 6 -3.32 -20.77 18.14
CA GLU A 6 -2.67 -21.98 17.60
C GLU A 6 -3.55 -22.70 16.58
N ALA A 7 -4.86 -22.63 16.79
CA ALA A 7 -5.88 -23.23 15.95
C ALA A 7 -7.01 -22.23 15.69
N LEU A 8 -7.53 -22.22 14.47
CA LEU A 8 -8.65 -21.38 14.06
C LEU A 8 -9.88 -22.26 13.83
N PRO A 9 -11.07 -21.86 14.32
CA PRO A 9 -12.30 -22.55 13.97
C PRO A 9 -12.57 -22.39 12.46
N THR A 10 -13.00 -23.47 11.82
CA THR A 10 -13.46 -23.52 10.42
C THR A 10 -14.88 -24.06 10.36
N LEU A 11 -15.48 -24.11 9.17
CA LEU A 11 -16.78 -24.74 8.95
C LEU A 11 -16.75 -26.23 9.25
N ASP A 12 -15.60 -26.88 9.03
CA ASP A 12 -15.41 -28.33 9.18
C ASP A 12 -14.64 -28.73 10.44
N GLY A 13 -14.28 -27.76 11.28
CA GLY A 13 -13.51 -28.02 12.49
C GLY A 13 -12.47 -26.94 12.81
N THR A 14 -11.28 -27.38 13.24
CA THR A 14 -10.20 -26.51 13.66
C THR A 14 -8.93 -26.81 12.86
N LEU A 15 -8.35 -25.79 12.22
CA LEU A 15 -7.06 -25.88 11.55
C LEU A 15 -5.91 -25.61 12.54
N SER A 16 -4.95 -26.51 12.60
CA SER A 16 -3.69 -26.30 13.30
C SER A 16 -2.69 -25.49 12.46
N LYS A 17 -1.61 -25.02 13.10
CA LYS A 17 -0.49 -24.40 12.35
C LYS A 17 0.10 -25.34 11.29
N ALA A 18 0.17 -26.65 11.58
CA ALA A 18 0.69 -27.63 10.65
C ALA A 18 -0.23 -27.78 9.42
N ASP A 19 -1.55 -27.80 9.62
CA ASP A 19 -2.51 -27.87 8.52
C ASP A 19 -2.39 -26.64 7.61
N VAL A 20 -2.28 -25.44 8.18
CA VAL A 20 -2.10 -24.21 7.42
C VAL A 20 -0.77 -24.21 6.66
N ALA A 21 0.31 -24.67 7.30
CA ALA A 21 1.61 -24.81 6.62
C ALA A 21 1.55 -25.80 5.44
N ALA A 22 0.81 -26.90 5.58
CA ALA A 22 0.61 -27.85 4.50
C ALA A 22 -0.18 -27.25 3.32
N LEU A 23 -1.24 -26.47 3.60
CA LEU A 23 -2.00 -25.76 2.57
C LEU A 23 -1.16 -24.71 1.84
N LEU A 24 -0.34 -23.94 2.57
CA LEU A 24 0.58 -22.98 1.97
C LEU A 24 1.64 -23.69 1.10
N LYS A 25 2.15 -24.82 1.57
CA LYS A 25 3.11 -25.63 0.81
C LYS A 25 2.50 -26.19 -0.47
N ASP A 26 1.27 -26.66 -0.41
CA ASP A 26 0.53 -27.13 -1.59
C ASP A 26 0.35 -25.99 -2.62
N CYS A 27 -0.01 -24.81 -2.15
CA CYS A 27 -0.07 -23.61 -3.01
C CYS A 27 1.30 -23.32 -3.64
N ILE A 28 2.38 -23.35 -2.87
CA ILE A 28 3.75 -23.10 -3.38
C ILE A 28 4.13 -24.11 -4.47
N ASP A 29 3.81 -25.38 -4.27
CA ASP A 29 4.26 -26.47 -5.14
C ASP A 29 3.36 -26.67 -6.37
N HIS A 30 2.06 -26.42 -6.27
CA HIS A 30 1.09 -26.91 -7.26
C HIS A 30 0.15 -25.85 -7.85
N SER A 31 0.09 -24.63 -7.32
CA SER A 31 -0.84 -23.61 -7.81
C SER A 31 -0.49 -23.05 -9.20
N GLY A 32 0.75 -23.19 -9.64
CA GLY A 32 1.26 -22.54 -10.84
C GLY A 32 1.64 -21.05 -10.65
N HIS A 33 1.33 -20.46 -9.48
CA HIS A 33 1.78 -19.14 -9.13
C HIS A 33 3.28 -19.12 -8.81
N LYS A 34 3.92 -17.97 -9.03
CA LYS A 34 5.36 -17.79 -8.76
C LYS A 34 5.69 -16.32 -8.60
N LEU A 35 6.84 -16.02 -8.00
CA LEU A 35 7.40 -14.67 -8.02
C LEU A 35 7.65 -14.24 -9.47
N MET A 36 7.22 -13.04 -9.82
CA MET A 36 7.62 -12.42 -11.07
C MET A 36 9.09 -12.00 -10.99
N PRO A 37 9.84 -12.05 -12.10
CA PRO A 37 11.30 -11.84 -12.07
C PRO A 37 11.74 -10.49 -11.55
N ASP A 38 10.97 -9.44 -11.82
CA ASP A 38 11.30 -8.08 -11.40
C ASP A 38 10.13 -7.45 -10.62
N PHE A 39 10.35 -7.17 -9.34
CA PHE A 39 9.39 -6.50 -8.46
C PHE A 39 8.92 -5.16 -9.02
N ARG A 40 9.80 -4.42 -9.69
CA ARG A 40 9.52 -3.09 -10.22
C ARG A 40 8.47 -3.08 -11.31
N ASN A 41 8.28 -4.21 -11.98
CA ASN A 41 7.33 -4.41 -13.08
C ASN A 41 5.93 -4.87 -12.60
N LEU A 42 5.73 -5.00 -11.29
CA LEU A 42 4.42 -5.35 -10.74
C LEU A 42 3.43 -4.17 -10.73
N TRP A 43 3.92 -2.93 -10.85
CA TRP A 43 3.14 -1.74 -10.56
C TRP A 43 2.86 -0.90 -11.81
N PRO A 44 1.67 -0.25 -11.89
CA PRO A 44 1.23 0.49 -13.08
C PRO A 44 2.11 1.64 -13.51
N TYR A 45 2.97 2.20 -12.65
CA TYR A 45 3.88 3.28 -13.08
C TYR A 45 4.83 2.86 -14.23
N SER A 46 5.02 1.56 -14.43
CA SER A 46 5.81 1.01 -15.54
C SER A 46 4.97 0.62 -16.76
N ASN A 47 3.72 1.09 -16.86
CA ASN A 47 2.86 0.87 -18.02
C ASN A 47 3.45 1.49 -19.30
N PRO A 48 3.12 0.97 -20.50
CA PRO A 48 3.77 1.37 -21.75
C PRO A 48 3.54 2.83 -22.16
N TYR A 49 2.54 3.50 -21.60
CA TYR A 49 2.22 4.89 -21.91
C TYR A 49 2.93 5.90 -21.00
N THR A 50 3.21 5.53 -19.76
CA THR A 50 3.96 6.35 -18.78
C THR A 50 5.48 6.13 -18.93
N ALA A 51 5.88 4.91 -19.22
CA ALA A 51 7.28 4.46 -19.23
C ALA A 51 8.23 5.34 -20.08
N PRO A 52 7.86 5.82 -21.27
CA PRO A 52 8.78 6.60 -22.10
C PRO A 52 9.15 7.96 -21.49
N ASP A 53 8.23 8.56 -20.73
CA ASP A 53 8.39 9.90 -20.17
C ASP A 53 8.80 9.90 -18.68
N TYR A 54 8.80 8.73 -18.02
CA TYR A 54 9.21 8.60 -16.64
C TYR A 54 10.67 8.13 -16.52
N PRO A 55 11.62 9.00 -16.12
CA PRO A 55 13.05 8.69 -16.15
C PRO A 55 13.45 7.43 -15.36
N TYR A 56 12.83 7.19 -14.20
CA TYR A 56 13.08 6.00 -13.40
C TYR A 56 12.75 4.71 -14.16
N VAL A 57 11.64 4.68 -14.89
CA VAL A 57 11.20 3.53 -15.67
C VAL A 57 12.04 3.38 -16.94
N ALA A 58 12.23 4.46 -17.68
CA ALA A 58 12.95 4.45 -18.93
C ALA A 58 14.43 4.02 -18.76
N SER A 59 15.12 4.57 -17.76
CA SER A 59 16.53 4.26 -17.49
C SER A 59 16.77 2.84 -16.97
N ASN A 60 15.76 2.23 -16.35
CA ASN A 60 15.82 0.85 -15.85
C ASN A 60 15.16 -0.16 -16.81
N HIS A 61 14.66 0.27 -17.96
CA HIS A 61 13.98 -0.57 -18.95
C HIS A 61 12.82 -1.38 -18.37
N LEU A 62 12.03 -0.76 -17.47
CA LEU A 62 10.93 -1.43 -16.81
C LEU A 62 9.74 -1.59 -17.75
N SER A 63 8.97 -2.67 -17.53
CA SER A 63 7.78 -2.98 -18.32
C SER A 63 6.75 -3.68 -17.45
N TRP A 64 5.59 -3.06 -17.27
CA TRP A 64 4.52 -3.57 -16.45
C TRP A 64 4.03 -4.95 -16.91
N TYR A 65 3.88 -5.88 -15.98
CA TYR A 65 3.33 -7.22 -16.27
C TYR A 65 1.82 -7.20 -16.57
N GLY A 66 1.13 -6.10 -16.24
CA GLY A 66 -0.32 -6.01 -16.38
C GLY A 66 -1.07 -6.62 -15.20
N GLU A 67 -2.39 -6.53 -15.27
CA GLU A 67 -3.33 -7.05 -14.26
C GLU A 67 -3.96 -8.37 -14.70
N ASP A 68 -3.73 -8.82 -15.93
CA ASP A 68 -4.24 -10.05 -16.48
C ASP A 68 -3.32 -11.24 -16.19
N GLY A 69 -3.74 -12.44 -16.60
CA GLY A 69 -3.10 -13.71 -16.29
C GLY A 69 -1.62 -13.88 -16.64
N ALA A 70 -0.97 -12.85 -17.21
CA ALA A 70 0.48 -12.81 -17.38
C ALA A 70 1.21 -12.54 -16.05
N ASN A 71 0.57 -11.90 -15.07
CA ASN A 71 1.10 -11.69 -13.73
C ASN A 71 0.81 -12.90 -12.84
N LEU A 72 1.70 -13.89 -12.88
CA LEU A 72 1.56 -15.12 -12.10
C LEU A 72 1.84 -14.94 -10.60
N GLU A 73 2.23 -13.75 -10.16
CA GLU A 73 2.40 -13.46 -8.73
C GLU A 73 1.08 -13.14 -8.03
N THR A 74 0.12 -12.57 -8.74
CA THR A 74 -1.21 -12.27 -8.20
C THR A 74 -2.03 -13.55 -8.03
N ILE A 75 -2.53 -13.80 -6.81
CA ILE A 75 -3.39 -14.95 -6.48
C ILE A 75 -4.84 -14.51 -6.36
N PHE A 76 -5.08 -13.43 -5.62
CA PHE A 76 -6.41 -12.88 -5.44
C PHE A 76 -6.39 -11.34 -5.50
N MET A 77 -7.28 -10.76 -6.29
CA MET A 77 -7.41 -9.31 -6.46
C MET A 77 -8.86 -8.87 -6.54
N ILE A 78 -9.11 -7.63 -6.18
CA ILE A 78 -10.39 -6.95 -6.38
C ILE A 78 -10.27 -6.12 -7.65
N LYS A 79 -11.11 -6.44 -8.63
CA LYS A 79 -11.15 -5.73 -9.91
C LYS A 79 -12.07 -4.52 -9.87
N TYR A 80 -11.66 -3.47 -10.54
CA TYR A 80 -12.42 -2.23 -10.69
C TYR A 80 -12.94 -2.05 -12.13
N SER A 81 -13.87 -1.11 -12.30
CA SER A 81 -14.56 -0.90 -13.56
C SER A 81 -14.29 0.48 -14.14
N SER A 82 -14.04 0.53 -15.44
CA SER A 82 -13.98 1.77 -16.22
C SER A 82 -15.35 2.46 -16.41
N LYS A 83 -16.41 1.98 -15.77
CA LYS A 83 -17.79 2.49 -15.90
C LYS A 83 -18.28 3.26 -14.68
N ALA A 84 -17.37 3.78 -13.86
CA ALA A 84 -17.71 4.68 -12.79
C ALA A 84 -18.23 6.01 -13.37
N VAL A 85 -19.34 6.51 -12.83
CA VAL A 85 -19.93 7.81 -13.17
C VAL A 85 -20.53 8.42 -11.91
N TRP A 86 -20.74 9.73 -11.89
CA TRP A 86 -21.37 10.42 -10.77
C TRP A 86 -22.87 10.10 -10.69
N ASP A 87 -23.18 8.88 -10.27
CA ASP A 87 -24.53 8.49 -9.86
C ASP A 87 -24.45 7.62 -8.59
N ASN A 88 -25.56 7.47 -7.90
CA ASN A 88 -25.62 6.74 -6.63
C ASN A 88 -25.33 5.22 -6.74
N SER A 89 -25.28 4.68 -7.95
CA SER A 89 -25.08 3.25 -8.21
C SER A 89 -23.71 2.90 -8.74
N ASN A 90 -23.01 3.82 -9.39
CA ASN A 90 -21.80 3.56 -10.14
C ASN A 90 -20.55 4.34 -9.71
N ALA A 91 -20.70 5.40 -8.89
CA ALA A 91 -19.60 6.26 -8.47
C ALA A 91 -18.44 5.50 -7.78
N HIS A 92 -18.72 4.40 -7.12
CA HIS A 92 -17.72 3.63 -6.36
C HIS A 92 -17.24 2.36 -7.08
N ARG A 93 -17.35 2.30 -8.41
CA ARG A 93 -16.84 1.18 -9.19
C ARG A 93 -15.36 1.32 -9.59
N ASN A 94 -14.77 2.48 -9.35
CA ASN A 94 -13.34 2.73 -9.52
C ASN A 94 -12.56 2.49 -8.22
N ASN A 95 -11.24 2.44 -8.33
CA ASN A 95 -10.36 2.28 -7.17
C ASN A 95 -10.26 3.58 -6.37
N GLN A 96 -10.91 3.61 -5.22
CA GLN A 96 -10.85 4.76 -4.31
C GLN A 96 -9.53 4.81 -3.51
N VAL A 97 -8.79 3.69 -3.39
CA VAL A 97 -7.49 3.69 -2.70
C VAL A 97 -6.49 4.56 -3.46
N ASP A 98 -6.44 4.43 -4.80
CA ASP A 98 -5.59 5.27 -5.63
C ASP A 98 -5.95 6.75 -5.48
N LEU A 99 -7.24 7.07 -5.43
CA LEU A 99 -7.71 8.45 -5.24
C LEU A 99 -7.31 9.00 -3.87
N TYR A 100 -7.53 8.25 -2.80
CA TYR A 100 -7.25 8.72 -1.45
C TYR A 100 -5.75 8.89 -1.17
N PHE A 101 -4.93 8.01 -1.68
CA PHE A 101 -3.50 7.96 -1.34
C PHE A 101 -2.58 8.66 -2.35
N SER A 102 -3.09 9.17 -3.46
CA SER A 102 -2.33 10.01 -4.39
C SER A 102 -2.08 11.41 -3.82
N PRO A 103 -1.05 12.13 -4.30
CA PRO A 103 -0.77 13.50 -3.88
C PRO A 103 -2.00 14.40 -3.96
N ARG A 104 -2.11 15.34 -3.02
CA ARG A 104 -3.24 16.28 -2.99
C ARG A 104 -3.24 17.16 -4.23
N GLU A 105 -4.43 17.37 -4.79
CA GLU A 105 -4.66 18.33 -5.85
C GLU A 105 -4.24 19.73 -5.43
N THR A 106 -3.44 20.39 -6.29
CA THR A 106 -3.07 21.80 -6.19
C THR A 106 -3.16 22.39 -7.59
N ASP A 107 -3.09 23.70 -7.71
CA ASP A 107 -3.27 24.41 -8.99
C ASP A 107 -2.25 24.02 -10.08
N SER A 108 -1.11 23.43 -9.70
CA SER A 108 -0.03 23.00 -10.62
C SER A 108 0.34 21.51 -10.47
N SER A 109 -0.55 20.70 -9.87
CA SER A 109 -0.16 19.33 -9.45
C SER A 109 0.05 18.36 -10.59
N THR A 110 -0.68 18.45 -11.69
CA THR A 110 -0.61 17.43 -12.75
C THR A 110 0.75 17.33 -13.44
N GLU A 111 1.40 18.45 -13.71
CA GLU A 111 2.74 18.48 -14.29
C GLU A 111 3.81 18.17 -13.25
N ASN A 112 3.71 18.79 -12.09
CA ASN A 112 4.75 18.74 -11.06
C ASN A 112 4.75 17.42 -10.29
N ASN A 113 3.67 16.65 -10.32
CA ASN A 113 3.56 15.34 -9.66
C ASN A 113 3.93 14.17 -10.58
N PHE A 114 4.08 14.38 -11.89
CA PHE A 114 4.31 13.29 -12.84
C PHE A 114 5.46 12.37 -12.39
N PRO A 115 5.27 11.02 -12.42
CA PRO A 115 4.18 10.26 -13.03
C PRO A 115 2.95 10.08 -12.15
N LEU A 116 2.96 10.54 -10.89
CA LEU A 116 1.78 10.41 -10.04
C LEU A 116 0.68 11.34 -10.51
N GLY A 117 -0.54 10.82 -10.53
CA GLY A 117 -1.75 11.60 -10.71
C GLY A 117 -2.15 12.32 -9.41
N ILE A 118 -3.18 13.15 -9.50
CA ILE A 118 -3.74 13.86 -8.35
C ILE A 118 -4.76 13.01 -7.60
N GLY A 119 -4.89 13.27 -6.31
CA GLY A 119 -5.85 12.65 -5.41
C GLY A 119 -6.15 13.49 -4.19
N TRP A 120 -6.45 12.82 -3.07
CA TRP A 120 -6.86 13.51 -1.85
C TRP A 120 -5.77 13.65 -0.78
N GLY A 121 -4.57 13.10 -1.00
CA GLY A 121 -3.40 13.36 -0.19
C GLY A 121 -3.40 12.70 1.20
N PHE A 122 -4.10 11.58 1.40
CA PHE A 122 -4.24 10.96 2.72
C PHE A 122 -3.14 9.95 3.08
N GLY A 123 -2.18 9.71 2.17
CA GLY A 123 -1.21 8.65 2.38
C GLY A 123 0.25 9.02 2.11
N PRO A 124 0.79 10.12 2.68
CA PRO A 124 2.21 10.35 2.59
C PRO A 124 2.99 9.26 3.32
N VAL A 125 4.20 8.95 2.80
CA VAL A 125 5.06 7.93 3.38
C VAL A 125 5.87 8.54 4.52
N SER A 126 5.98 7.79 5.65
CA SER A 126 6.78 8.23 6.78
C SER A 126 8.27 8.26 6.44
N PRO A 127 8.98 9.38 6.69
CA PRO A 127 10.43 9.45 6.60
C PRO A 127 11.15 8.46 7.54
N ALA A 128 10.56 8.15 8.70
CA ALA A 128 11.11 7.16 9.62
C ALA A 128 11.16 5.76 8.98
N MET A 129 10.12 5.38 8.22
CA MET A 129 10.11 4.13 7.49
C MET A 129 11.25 4.05 6.47
N ILE A 130 11.45 5.13 5.70
CA ILE A 130 12.48 5.17 4.66
C ILE A 130 13.89 5.11 5.26
N ASN A 131 14.12 5.82 6.35
CA ASN A 131 15.38 5.77 7.08
C ASN A 131 15.67 4.36 7.63
N ASP A 132 14.66 3.69 8.18
CA ASP A 132 14.78 2.30 8.63
C ASP A 132 15.17 1.38 7.46
N TRP A 133 14.46 1.51 6.33
CA TRP A 133 14.70 0.68 5.15
C TRP A 133 16.11 0.91 4.58
N GLN A 134 16.50 2.19 4.42
CA GLN A 134 17.82 2.56 3.94
C GLN A 134 18.94 2.05 4.84
N THR A 135 18.71 2.06 6.15
CA THR A 135 19.70 1.59 7.14
C THR A 135 19.80 0.07 7.14
N ALA A 136 18.66 -0.62 7.09
CA ALA A 136 18.65 -2.08 7.12
C ALA A 136 19.12 -2.72 5.81
N GLU A 137 18.69 -2.18 4.67
CA GLU A 137 18.93 -2.74 3.34
C GLU A 137 19.22 -1.60 2.32
N PRO A 138 20.41 -1.03 2.33
CA PRO A 138 20.75 0.16 1.53
C PRO A 138 20.65 -0.06 0.01
N THR A 139 20.80 -1.31 -0.46
CA THR A 139 20.77 -1.69 -1.86
C THR A 139 19.42 -2.26 -2.33
N ASP A 140 18.41 -2.32 -1.45
CA ASP A 140 17.11 -2.88 -1.78
C ASP A 140 16.41 -2.06 -2.88
N LEU A 141 16.26 -2.68 -4.06
CA LEU A 141 15.63 -2.05 -5.22
C LEU A 141 14.14 -1.71 -4.99
N ARG A 142 13.47 -2.42 -4.06
CA ARG A 142 12.06 -2.23 -3.76
C ARG A 142 11.76 -0.88 -3.12
N ARG A 143 12.74 -0.27 -2.44
CA ARG A 143 12.54 1.03 -1.81
C ARG A 143 12.21 2.11 -2.86
N LYS A 144 13.04 2.27 -3.89
CA LYS A 144 12.75 3.20 -5.00
C LYS A 144 11.57 2.75 -5.86
N ALA A 145 11.30 1.46 -5.93
CA ALA A 145 10.14 0.90 -6.63
C ALA A 145 8.80 1.16 -5.92
N SER A 146 8.84 1.37 -4.61
CA SER A 146 7.63 1.53 -3.78
C SER A 146 7.38 2.97 -3.33
N VAL A 147 8.42 3.82 -3.35
CA VAL A 147 8.35 5.19 -2.82
C VAL A 147 8.83 6.19 -3.86
N PHE A 148 8.03 7.20 -4.07
CA PHE A 148 8.31 8.40 -4.85
C PHE A 148 8.84 9.48 -3.91
N ASP A 149 10.08 9.88 -4.11
CA ASP A 149 10.69 10.97 -3.37
C ASP A 149 10.65 12.23 -4.24
N VAL A 150 9.88 13.23 -3.81
CA VAL A 150 9.69 14.45 -4.59
C VAL A 150 11.00 15.22 -4.80
N ALA A 151 11.93 15.11 -3.85
CA ALA A 151 13.24 15.76 -3.98
C ALA A 151 14.10 15.14 -5.10
N ASP A 152 13.97 13.82 -5.31
CA ASP A 152 14.70 13.09 -6.33
C ASP A 152 13.99 13.09 -7.69
N GLU A 153 12.66 12.94 -7.69
CA GLU A 153 11.91 12.55 -8.88
C GLU A 153 11.01 13.67 -9.44
N ALA A 154 10.69 14.70 -8.64
CA ALA A 154 9.83 15.81 -9.03
C ALA A 154 10.36 17.17 -8.55
N PRO A 155 11.46 17.67 -9.12
CA PRO A 155 12.15 18.87 -8.63
C PRO A 155 11.26 20.14 -8.66
N ASN A 156 10.18 20.13 -9.43
CA ASN A 156 9.22 21.23 -9.49
C ASN A 156 7.99 21.01 -8.60
N TYR A 157 7.97 19.94 -7.82
CA TYR A 157 6.87 19.67 -6.90
C TYR A 157 6.79 20.76 -5.84
N VAL A 158 5.59 21.32 -5.72
CA VAL A 158 5.30 22.34 -4.70
C VAL A 158 4.64 21.65 -3.51
N TRP A 159 5.39 21.49 -2.43
CA TRP A 159 4.86 20.94 -1.21
C TRP A 159 4.81 22.00 -0.09
N GLY A 160 3.98 21.76 0.92
CA GLY A 160 3.65 22.78 1.91
C GLY A 160 2.69 23.84 1.37
N ALA A 161 1.95 23.55 0.29
CA ALA A 161 0.95 24.43 -0.28
C ALA A 161 -0.39 24.33 0.47
N ASP A 162 -1.29 25.27 0.17
CA ASP A 162 -2.69 25.20 0.61
C ASP A 162 -3.33 23.86 0.19
N LYS A 163 -4.17 23.31 1.04
CA LYS A 163 -4.85 22.00 0.90
C LYS A 163 -3.96 20.77 0.97
N GLN A 164 -2.68 20.89 1.22
CA GLN A 164 -1.81 19.74 1.50
C GLN A 164 -1.80 19.45 2.98
N TYR A 165 -2.09 18.18 3.37
CA TYR A 165 -2.20 17.78 4.77
C TYR A 165 -1.24 16.62 5.05
N ASN A 166 -0.51 16.73 6.16
CA ASN A 166 0.44 15.71 6.62
C ASN A 166 1.51 15.32 5.60
N GLU A 167 1.86 16.20 4.68
CA GLU A 167 2.85 15.92 3.66
C GLU A 167 4.26 15.79 4.19
N THR A 168 4.97 14.80 3.66
CA THR A 168 6.36 14.51 4.01
C THR A 168 7.32 14.65 2.83
N GLY A 169 6.80 14.95 1.63
CA GLY A 169 7.55 14.89 0.37
C GLY A 169 7.83 13.48 -0.14
N LEU A 170 7.22 12.47 0.49
CA LEU A 170 7.35 11.06 0.12
C LEU A 170 5.97 10.46 -0.14
N TRP A 171 5.80 9.81 -1.30
CA TRP A 171 4.54 9.20 -1.70
C TRP A 171 4.74 7.74 -2.09
N GLN A 172 3.74 6.91 -1.90
CA GLN A 172 3.79 5.52 -2.35
C GLN A 172 3.53 5.41 -3.86
N LYS A 173 4.13 4.41 -4.52
CA LYS A 173 4.01 4.15 -5.97
C LYS A 173 3.12 2.96 -6.31
N LYS A 174 2.69 2.17 -5.33
CA LYS A 174 2.00 0.90 -5.61
C LYS A 174 0.53 1.10 -5.93
N TYR A 175 -0.17 1.85 -5.11
CA TYR A 175 -1.61 2.14 -5.24
C TYR A 175 -1.80 3.64 -5.25
N CYS A 176 -1.63 4.24 -6.40
CA CYS A 176 -1.81 5.66 -6.64
C CYS A 176 -2.21 5.88 -8.10
N ALA A 177 -2.88 6.98 -8.36
CA ALA A 177 -3.16 7.40 -9.73
C ALA A 177 -1.85 7.59 -10.50
N ILE A 178 -1.76 7.01 -11.69
CA ILE A 178 -0.61 7.14 -12.58
C ILE A 178 -1.01 7.88 -13.84
N ASN A 179 -0.27 8.93 -14.15
CA ASN A 179 -0.49 9.75 -15.32
C ASN A 179 0.39 9.34 -16.51
N VAL A 180 -0.11 9.68 -17.68
CA VAL A 180 0.63 9.68 -18.94
C VAL A 180 0.75 11.11 -19.45
N LYS A 181 1.84 11.42 -20.10
CA LYS A 181 2.05 12.67 -20.80
C LYS A 181 1.39 12.61 -22.17
N VAL A 182 0.60 13.60 -22.52
CA VAL A 182 -0.09 13.72 -23.81
C VAL A 182 0.30 15.01 -24.47
N THR A 183 0.73 14.92 -25.73
CA THR A 183 1.00 16.12 -26.56
C THR A 183 -0.04 16.17 -27.67
N ASP A 184 -0.77 17.27 -27.77
CA ASP A 184 -1.75 17.48 -28.83
C ASP A 184 -1.12 17.85 -30.17
N ALA A 185 -1.93 17.98 -31.21
CA ALA A 185 -1.47 18.35 -32.55
C ALA A 185 -0.85 19.75 -32.64
N SER A 186 -1.12 20.60 -31.65
CA SER A 186 -0.58 21.97 -31.55
C SER A 186 0.70 22.05 -30.71
N GLY A 187 1.14 20.89 -30.14
CA GLY A 187 2.33 20.80 -29.29
C GLY A 187 2.06 21.11 -27.82
N ASN A 188 0.80 21.30 -27.39
CA ASN A 188 0.47 21.51 -25.99
C ASN A 188 0.58 20.20 -25.22
N VAL A 189 1.21 20.28 -24.05
CA VAL A 189 1.38 19.16 -23.15
C VAL A 189 0.27 19.16 -22.10
N SER A 190 -0.30 17.99 -21.85
CA SER A 190 -1.23 17.71 -20.76
C SER A 190 -0.93 16.37 -20.12
N TYR A 191 -1.52 16.10 -18.97
CA TYR A 191 -1.34 14.86 -18.22
C TYR A 191 -2.70 14.27 -17.90
N GLU A 192 -2.87 12.97 -18.13
CA GLU A 192 -4.11 12.27 -17.86
C GLU A 192 -3.84 10.89 -17.30
N ASN A 193 -4.78 10.32 -16.54
CA ASN A 193 -4.63 8.96 -16.00
C ASN A 193 -4.42 7.94 -17.13
N TYR A 194 -3.51 6.99 -16.96
CA TYR A 194 -3.19 5.94 -17.96
C TYR A 194 -4.41 5.11 -18.37
N SER A 195 -5.40 5.00 -17.50
CA SER A 195 -6.67 4.31 -17.79
C SER A 195 -7.38 4.84 -19.02
N ARG A 196 -7.24 6.14 -19.33
CA ARG A 196 -7.82 6.76 -20.52
C ARG A 196 -7.20 6.25 -21.83
N LYS A 197 -5.96 5.73 -21.75
CA LYS A 197 -5.33 5.06 -22.89
C LYS A 197 -5.81 3.62 -23.05
N LEU A 198 -6.09 2.96 -21.93
CA LEU A 198 -6.57 1.57 -21.93
C LEU A 198 -8.07 1.48 -22.28
N TYR A 199 -8.86 2.44 -21.82
CA TYR A 199 -10.33 2.45 -21.97
C TYR A 199 -10.81 3.76 -22.58
N PRO A 200 -10.77 3.91 -23.90
CA PRO A 200 -11.33 5.07 -24.56
C PRO A 200 -12.81 5.25 -24.19
N GLY A 201 -13.15 6.41 -23.62
CA GLY A 201 -14.52 6.69 -23.14
C GLY A 201 -14.72 6.50 -21.63
N ILE A 202 -13.68 6.14 -20.87
CA ILE A 202 -13.72 6.27 -19.40
C ILE A 202 -13.92 7.74 -19.01
N ASP A 203 -14.62 7.98 -17.91
CA ASP A 203 -14.85 9.34 -17.39
C ASP A 203 -13.51 10.08 -17.22
N PRO A 204 -13.36 11.30 -17.72
CA PRO A 204 -12.12 12.07 -17.57
C PRO A 204 -11.88 12.59 -16.15
N ASP A 205 -12.89 12.58 -15.27
CA ASP A 205 -12.75 13.01 -13.89
C ASP A 205 -11.77 12.08 -13.14
N TYR A 206 -10.72 12.67 -12.55
CA TYR A 206 -9.69 11.95 -11.81
C TYR A 206 -10.25 11.19 -10.61
N GLN A 207 -11.41 11.57 -10.11
CA GLN A 207 -12.08 10.88 -9.01
C GLN A 207 -12.80 9.59 -9.47
N LEU A 208 -12.99 9.40 -10.77
CA LEU A 208 -13.74 8.28 -11.35
C LEU A 208 -12.92 7.35 -12.26
N ASN A 209 -11.68 7.72 -12.59
CA ASN A 209 -10.92 7.02 -13.61
C ASN A 209 -9.78 6.13 -13.09
N ASN A 210 -9.67 5.93 -11.79
CA ASN A 210 -8.71 5.00 -11.22
C ASN A 210 -9.26 3.56 -11.31
N ILE A 211 -8.53 2.69 -11.98
CA ILE A 211 -8.98 1.32 -12.31
C ILE A 211 -7.98 0.24 -11.90
N GLN A 212 -6.87 0.61 -11.30
CA GLN A 212 -5.88 -0.36 -10.84
C GLN A 212 -6.53 -1.38 -9.91
N ASP A 213 -6.30 -2.68 -10.17
CA ASP A 213 -6.79 -3.75 -9.31
C ASP A 213 -6.05 -3.77 -7.97
N ILE A 214 -6.78 -3.97 -6.86
CA ILE A 214 -6.16 -4.15 -5.54
C ILE A 214 -5.82 -5.62 -5.36
N VAL A 215 -4.53 -5.92 -5.30
CA VAL A 215 -4.02 -7.25 -4.99
C VAL A 215 -4.15 -7.49 -3.49
N VAL A 216 -5.04 -8.43 -3.13
CA VAL A 216 -5.29 -8.83 -1.74
C VAL A 216 -4.34 -9.92 -1.29
N LEU A 217 -3.96 -10.82 -2.20
CA LEU A 217 -3.05 -11.93 -1.94
C LEU A 217 -2.13 -12.15 -3.15
N ARG A 218 -0.83 -12.21 -2.90
CA ARG A 218 0.17 -12.53 -3.91
C ARG A 218 1.17 -13.57 -3.41
N PHE A 219 1.87 -14.19 -4.34
CA PHE A 219 2.71 -15.36 -4.07
C PHE A 219 3.85 -15.09 -3.08
N SER A 220 4.40 -13.87 -3.06
CA SER A 220 5.39 -13.50 -2.04
C SER A 220 4.85 -13.53 -0.61
N ASP A 221 3.57 -13.16 -0.40
CA ASP A 221 2.95 -13.27 0.92
C ASP A 221 2.78 -14.73 1.34
N ILE A 222 2.40 -15.63 0.41
CA ILE A 222 2.36 -17.09 0.66
C ILE A 222 3.73 -17.60 1.11
N LEU A 223 4.80 -17.21 0.42
CA LEU A 223 6.17 -17.62 0.77
C LEU A 223 6.57 -17.12 2.18
N LEU A 224 6.24 -15.89 2.51
CA LEU A 224 6.56 -15.30 3.81
C LEU A 224 5.70 -15.88 4.94
N MET A 225 4.41 -16.15 4.70
CA MET A 225 3.55 -16.86 5.65
C MET A 225 4.04 -18.30 5.91
N TYR A 226 4.46 -19.01 4.86
CA TYR A 226 5.05 -20.34 5.02
C TYR A 226 6.33 -20.30 5.86
N SER A 227 7.24 -19.37 5.56
CA SER A 227 8.48 -19.18 6.34
C SER A 227 8.19 -18.86 7.82
N GLU A 228 7.14 -18.07 8.10
CA GLU A 228 6.73 -17.75 9.47
C GLU A 228 6.26 -18.97 10.25
N LEU A 229 5.43 -19.82 9.62
CA LEU A 229 4.87 -21.00 10.29
C LEU A 229 5.90 -22.11 10.49
N THR A 230 6.83 -22.24 9.56
CA THR A 230 7.84 -23.33 9.57
C THR A 230 9.19 -22.92 10.14
N HIS A 231 9.40 -21.64 10.40
CA HIS A 231 10.69 -21.07 10.81
C HIS A 231 11.83 -21.39 9.84
N THR A 232 11.52 -21.37 8.53
CA THR A 232 12.50 -21.62 7.46
C THR A 232 12.87 -20.32 6.73
N VAL A 233 14.02 -20.31 6.08
CA VAL A 233 14.52 -19.14 5.35
C VAL A 233 14.16 -19.15 3.86
N ASP A 234 13.64 -20.24 3.33
CA ASP A 234 13.50 -20.44 1.88
C ASP A 234 12.59 -19.41 1.23
N GLY A 235 11.41 -19.15 1.81
CA GLY A 235 10.49 -18.13 1.31
C GLY A 235 11.06 -16.71 1.46
N ILE A 236 11.68 -16.42 2.60
CA ILE A 236 12.37 -15.14 2.83
C ILE A 236 13.46 -14.93 1.78
N ASN A 237 14.29 -15.93 1.55
CA ASN A 237 15.41 -15.85 0.63
C ASN A 237 14.98 -15.75 -0.85
N ALA A 238 13.88 -16.39 -1.22
CA ALA A 238 13.31 -16.23 -2.55
C ALA A 238 12.91 -14.76 -2.81
N VAL A 239 12.23 -14.13 -1.84
CA VAL A 239 11.83 -12.72 -1.91
C VAL A 239 13.05 -11.80 -1.90
N ARG A 240 14.03 -12.02 -1.02
CA ARG A 240 15.27 -11.26 -0.93
C ARG A 240 16.09 -11.31 -2.21
N THR A 241 16.27 -12.51 -2.76
CA THR A 241 17.02 -12.70 -4.02
C THR A 241 16.38 -11.93 -5.17
N ARG A 242 15.05 -11.97 -5.30
CA ARG A 242 14.31 -11.19 -6.30
C ARG A 242 14.52 -9.67 -6.10
N ALA A 243 14.65 -9.23 -4.84
CA ALA A 243 14.93 -7.83 -4.49
C ALA A 243 16.41 -7.41 -4.67
N GLY A 244 17.28 -8.32 -5.15
CA GLY A 244 18.71 -8.06 -5.31
C GLY A 244 19.50 -8.12 -3.99
N LEU A 245 18.92 -8.73 -2.94
CA LEU A 245 19.53 -8.82 -1.61
C LEU A 245 20.21 -10.18 -1.37
N THR A 246 21.22 -10.17 -0.53
CA THR A 246 21.91 -11.40 -0.10
C THR A 246 20.96 -12.27 0.76
N PRO A 247 20.87 -13.59 0.48
CA PRO A 247 20.16 -14.51 1.32
C PRO A 247 20.66 -14.53 2.76
N ILE A 248 19.75 -14.74 3.71
CA ILE A 248 20.08 -14.94 5.13
C ILE A 248 20.33 -16.43 5.39
N THR A 249 21.16 -16.73 6.40
CA THR A 249 21.56 -18.11 6.73
C THR A 249 20.73 -18.74 7.84
N ALA A 250 20.02 -17.93 8.63
CA ALA A 250 19.21 -18.39 9.75
C ALA A 250 17.92 -17.59 9.85
N TYR A 251 16.82 -18.29 10.20
CA TYR A 251 15.54 -17.64 10.48
C TYR A 251 15.61 -16.85 11.78
N SER A 252 14.96 -15.70 11.79
CA SER A 252 14.53 -14.98 12.98
C SER A 252 13.24 -14.24 12.71
N ASP A 253 12.43 -14.05 13.75
CA ASP A 253 11.20 -13.25 13.64
C ASP A 253 11.49 -11.84 13.13
N ASN A 254 12.60 -11.25 13.54
CA ASN A 254 12.97 -9.92 13.09
C ASN A 254 13.29 -9.88 11.59
N ALA A 255 14.00 -10.88 11.07
CA ALA A 255 14.27 -10.98 9.65
C ALA A 255 12.97 -11.14 8.83
N LEU A 256 12.06 -12.01 9.27
CA LEU A 256 10.75 -12.17 8.65
C LEU A 256 9.94 -10.87 8.68
N ARG A 257 9.85 -10.23 9.86
CA ARG A 257 9.07 -9.00 10.06
C ARG A 257 9.57 -7.83 9.20
N ASN A 258 10.88 -7.73 9.04
CA ASN A 258 11.49 -6.75 8.15
C ASN A 258 11.21 -7.09 6.69
N GLU A 259 11.38 -8.35 6.29
CA GLU A 259 11.11 -8.76 4.90
C GLU A 259 9.65 -8.50 4.51
N ARG A 260 8.69 -8.86 5.38
CA ARG A 260 7.28 -8.52 5.17
C ARG A 260 7.05 -7.02 5.09
N ARG A 261 7.71 -6.23 5.94
CA ARG A 261 7.59 -4.77 5.97
C ARG A 261 8.02 -4.14 4.65
N TRP A 262 9.13 -4.62 4.06
CA TRP A 262 9.66 -4.06 2.80
C TRP A 262 8.91 -4.60 1.58
N GLU A 263 8.67 -5.87 1.55
CA GLU A 263 8.01 -6.53 0.43
C GLU A 263 6.55 -6.07 0.27
N LEU A 264 5.80 -6.07 1.36
CA LEU A 264 4.37 -5.82 1.39
C LEU A 264 4.01 -4.38 1.80
N ALA A 265 4.97 -3.46 1.76
CA ALA A 265 4.73 -2.05 2.04
C ALA A 265 3.59 -1.51 1.16
N PHE A 266 2.68 -0.73 1.77
CA PHE A 266 1.53 -0.08 1.12
C PHE A 266 0.43 -1.02 0.55
N GLU A 267 0.46 -2.30 0.89
CA GLU A 267 -0.53 -3.30 0.44
C GLU A 267 -1.61 -3.60 1.48
N GLY A 268 -1.76 -2.74 2.48
CA GLY A 268 -2.81 -2.86 3.52
C GLY A 268 -2.56 -3.89 4.61
N LEU A 269 -1.43 -4.62 4.58
CA LEU A 269 -1.17 -5.75 5.48
C LEU A 269 -0.46 -5.36 6.78
N ARG A 270 0.29 -4.24 6.80
CA ARG A 270 1.17 -3.88 7.91
C ARG A 270 0.46 -3.72 9.24
N TRP A 271 -0.73 -3.11 9.25
CA TRP A 271 -1.50 -2.91 10.48
C TRP A 271 -1.83 -4.25 11.16
N TYR A 272 -2.30 -5.21 10.39
CA TYR A 272 -2.64 -6.54 10.90
C TYR A 272 -1.41 -7.30 11.38
N ASP A 273 -0.28 -7.18 10.69
CA ASP A 273 1.00 -7.75 11.13
C ASP A 273 1.43 -7.16 12.48
N LEU A 274 1.35 -5.84 12.65
CA LEU A 274 1.70 -5.17 13.90
C LEU A 274 0.79 -5.56 15.05
N LEU A 275 -0.51 -5.72 14.81
CA LEU A 275 -1.47 -6.17 15.84
C LEU A 275 -1.19 -7.61 16.28
N ARG A 276 -1.06 -8.55 15.32
CA ARG A 276 -0.85 -9.97 15.64
C ARG A 276 0.51 -10.25 16.30
N TRP A 277 1.50 -9.39 16.08
CA TRP A 277 2.80 -9.45 16.75
C TRP A 277 2.87 -8.60 18.03
N HIS A 278 1.80 -7.94 18.44
CA HIS A 278 1.74 -7.02 19.58
C HIS A 278 2.77 -5.89 19.51
N MET A 279 3.03 -5.37 18.32
CA MET A 279 4.03 -4.34 18.06
C MET A 279 3.43 -2.98 17.67
N ALA A 280 2.10 -2.87 17.58
CA ALA A 280 1.45 -1.70 17.00
C ALA A 280 1.77 -0.41 17.78
N GLY A 281 1.67 -0.44 19.11
CA GLY A 281 1.97 0.75 19.95
C GLY A 281 3.40 1.24 19.79
N ASP A 282 4.38 0.33 19.80
CA ASP A 282 5.79 0.69 19.64
C ASP A 282 6.14 1.15 18.24
N ALA A 283 5.56 0.51 17.22
CA ALA A 283 5.78 0.88 15.83
C ALA A 283 5.23 2.29 15.53
N LEU A 284 4.02 2.59 15.99
CA LEU A 284 3.40 3.90 15.79
C LEU A 284 4.09 5.00 16.63
N ALA A 285 4.55 4.68 17.82
CA ALA A 285 5.26 5.65 18.66
C ALA A 285 6.59 6.16 18.04
N ARG A 286 7.14 5.45 17.06
CA ARG A 286 8.32 5.89 16.30
C ARG A 286 8.01 7.02 15.31
N GLU A 287 6.73 7.22 15.00
CA GLU A 287 6.28 8.34 14.17
C GLU A 287 6.16 9.66 14.97
N ASN A 288 6.29 9.60 16.29
CA ASN A 288 6.25 10.81 17.12
C ASN A 288 7.40 11.76 16.79
N GLY A 289 7.06 13.02 16.51
CA GLY A 289 8.04 14.05 16.14
C GLY A 289 8.47 14.05 14.67
N VAL A 290 7.91 13.17 13.83
CA VAL A 290 8.17 13.19 12.37
C VAL A 290 7.68 14.50 11.78
N PRO A 291 8.54 15.26 11.08
CA PRO A 291 8.16 16.54 10.47
C PRO A 291 7.23 16.31 9.26
N MET A 292 6.24 17.17 9.12
CA MET A 292 5.29 17.18 8.03
C MET A 292 4.85 18.60 7.70
N GLN A 293 4.33 18.80 6.50
CA GLN A 293 3.64 20.02 6.11
C GLN A 293 2.13 19.82 6.25
N ASP A 294 1.44 20.80 6.79
CA ASP A 294 0.01 20.75 7.01
C ASP A 294 -0.60 22.13 6.69
N ASN A 295 -1.16 22.26 5.51
CA ASN A 295 -1.89 23.46 5.05
C ASN A 295 -1.09 24.76 5.28
N LEU A 296 0.09 24.89 4.64
CA LEU A 296 1.04 26.02 4.74
C LEU A 296 1.86 26.07 6.05
N GLU A 297 1.61 25.18 7.00
CA GLU A 297 2.32 25.17 8.27
C GLU A 297 3.22 23.94 8.38
N GLN A 298 4.44 24.14 8.90
CA GLN A 298 5.29 23.04 9.28
C GLN A 298 4.88 22.53 10.66
N LYS A 299 4.60 21.24 10.78
CA LYS A 299 4.19 20.57 12.01
C LYS A 299 5.02 19.31 12.24
N THR A 300 4.81 18.71 13.38
CA THR A 300 5.34 17.38 13.72
C THR A 300 4.19 16.47 14.11
N MET A 301 4.30 15.20 13.75
CA MET A 301 3.31 14.20 14.17
C MET A 301 3.35 13.99 15.67
N ASP A 302 2.21 14.08 16.33
CA ASP A 302 2.08 13.77 17.75
C ASP A 302 1.51 12.36 17.93
N MET A 303 2.35 11.46 18.40
CA MET A 303 2.04 10.07 18.75
C MET A 303 2.41 9.75 20.19
N SER A 304 2.44 10.77 21.05
CA SER A 304 2.92 10.65 22.44
C SER A 304 2.09 9.68 23.28
N ASP A 305 0.78 9.58 23.04
CA ASP A 305 -0.17 8.73 23.77
C ASP A 305 -0.48 7.39 23.10
N ILE A 306 0.08 7.14 21.91
CA ILE A 306 -0.35 6.05 21.05
C ILE A 306 -0.18 4.65 21.67
N ARG A 307 0.87 4.44 22.48
CA ARG A 307 1.06 3.16 23.17
C ARG A 307 -0.09 2.86 24.14
N GLN A 308 -0.52 3.87 24.90
CA GLN A 308 -1.64 3.73 25.82
C GLN A 308 -2.93 3.50 25.04
N ARG A 309 -3.18 4.25 23.98
CA ARG A 309 -4.37 4.08 23.13
C ARG A 309 -4.44 2.68 22.52
N VAL A 310 -3.33 2.17 21.98
CA VAL A 310 -3.29 0.80 21.44
C VAL A 310 -3.54 -0.24 22.53
N THR A 311 -3.03 -0.01 23.72
CA THR A 311 -3.28 -0.90 24.88
C THR A 311 -4.75 -0.90 25.28
N ASP A 312 -5.36 0.27 25.41
CA ASP A 312 -6.75 0.43 25.85
C ASP A 312 -7.76 -0.11 24.83
N THR A 313 -7.49 0.10 23.53
CA THR A 313 -8.39 -0.29 22.44
C THR A 313 -8.10 -1.68 21.88
N GLY A 314 -6.95 -2.28 22.21
CA GLY A 314 -6.46 -3.48 21.54
C GLY A 314 -6.16 -3.27 20.06
N GLY A 315 -6.06 -2.00 19.61
CA GLY A 315 -5.90 -1.62 18.21
C GLY A 315 -7.20 -1.68 17.38
N PHE A 316 -8.33 -1.92 18.01
CA PHE A 316 -9.63 -1.88 17.33
C PHE A 316 -10.14 -0.45 17.18
N LEU A 317 -10.77 -0.19 16.04
CA LEU A 317 -11.43 1.08 15.79
C LEU A 317 -12.76 1.17 16.54
N GLN A 318 -13.25 2.40 16.70
CA GLN A 318 -14.56 2.68 17.24
C GLN A 318 -15.66 2.11 16.32
N ILE A 319 -16.70 1.50 16.92
CA ILE A 319 -17.93 1.20 16.20
C ILE A 319 -18.77 2.47 16.17
N PRO A 320 -19.23 2.94 14.98
CA PRO A 320 -20.06 4.13 14.91
C PRO A 320 -21.30 4.01 15.80
N GLN A 321 -21.59 5.04 16.61
CA GLN A 321 -22.70 5.01 17.57
C GLN A 321 -24.04 4.70 16.89
N THR A 322 -24.26 5.20 15.68
CA THR A 322 -25.48 4.90 14.90
C THR A 322 -25.67 3.40 14.63
N GLN A 323 -24.57 2.64 14.47
CA GLN A 323 -24.67 1.19 14.29
C GLN A 323 -25.01 0.48 15.60
N ILE A 324 -24.47 0.97 16.72
CA ILE A 324 -24.81 0.46 18.06
C ILE A 324 -26.30 0.67 18.33
N ASP A 325 -26.80 1.88 18.07
CA ASP A 325 -28.21 2.24 18.29
C ASP A 325 -29.15 1.40 17.41
N LEU A 326 -28.81 1.25 16.12
CA LEU A 326 -29.58 0.42 15.18
C LEU A 326 -29.58 -1.07 15.55
N SER A 327 -28.60 -1.55 16.30
CA SER A 327 -28.53 -2.93 16.75
C SER A 327 -29.45 -3.27 17.92
N ASN A 328 -30.18 -2.29 18.47
CA ASN A 328 -31.00 -2.44 19.68
C ASN A 328 -30.21 -3.03 20.87
N GLY A 329 -28.97 -2.64 21.05
CA GLY A 329 -28.11 -3.03 22.16
C GLY A 329 -27.40 -4.38 21.99
N VAL A 330 -27.48 -5.02 20.82
CA VAL A 330 -26.71 -6.24 20.49
C VAL A 330 -25.23 -5.91 20.31
N LEU A 331 -24.91 -4.86 19.54
CA LEU A 331 -23.54 -4.38 19.41
C LEU A 331 -23.12 -3.63 20.67
N LYS A 332 -21.91 -3.87 21.10
CA LYS A 332 -21.25 -3.13 22.19
C LYS A 332 -20.02 -2.46 21.63
N GLN A 333 -19.72 -1.28 22.15
CA GLN A 333 -18.51 -0.55 21.76
C GLN A 333 -17.25 -1.36 22.06
N ASN A 334 -16.24 -1.21 21.21
CA ASN A 334 -14.93 -1.78 21.46
C ASN A 334 -14.30 -1.17 22.72
N PRO A 335 -13.48 -1.93 23.47
CA PRO A 335 -12.76 -1.42 24.63
C PRO A 335 -11.99 -0.12 24.32
N GLY A 336 -11.86 0.74 25.31
CA GLY A 336 -11.11 2.01 25.19
C GLY A 336 -11.89 3.15 24.49
N TRP A 337 -13.03 2.88 23.89
CA TRP A 337 -13.90 3.86 23.24
C TRP A 337 -15.12 4.17 24.11
N THR A 338 -14.89 4.81 25.27
CA THR A 338 -15.97 5.18 26.20
C THR A 338 -16.03 6.69 26.36
N GLY A 339 -17.26 7.24 26.43
CA GLY A 339 -17.52 8.65 26.71
C GLY A 339 -17.18 9.60 25.58
N ASP A 340 -16.86 10.85 25.90
CA ASP A 340 -16.68 11.97 24.97
C ASP A 340 -15.39 11.90 24.12
N ASN A 341 -14.69 10.78 24.09
CA ASN A 341 -13.53 10.53 23.23
C ASN A 341 -13.93 10.26 21.77
N LEU A 342 -15.11 10.70 21.38
CA LEU A 342 -15.56 10.75 19.99
C LEU A 342 -14.82 11.89 19.30
N LEU A 343 -13.57 11.63 18.88
CA LEU A 343 -12.87 12.53 17.97
C LEU A 343 -13.45 12.31 16.57
N TYR A 344 -14.42 13.10 16.23
CA TYR A 344 -14.67 13.66 14.89
C TYR A 344 -15.49 14.95 15.05
#